data_33440984a46354fbfaa5840636ccd3f9
#
_entry.id   33440984a46354fbfaa5840636ccd3f9
#
_cell.length_a   1.000
_cell.length_b   1.000
_cell.length_c   1.000
_cell.angle_alpha   90.00
_cell.angle_beta   90.00
_cell.angle_gamma   90.00
#
_symmetry.space_group_name_H-M   'P 1'
#
loop_
_entity.id
_entity.type
_entity.pdbx_description
1 polymer ?
#
loop_
_entity_poly.entity_id
_entity_poly.type
_entity_poly.pdbx_seq_one_letter_code
_entity_poly.pdbx_strand_id
1 'polypeptide(L)'
;NINKRLLAASGSSNNSLLDNRDVVIDEISKLIEVTTELDTRGTATVRLGKSQNGPILVANTVNNLMSVSENLGSLAFSIFSGGKNTPTSQVVNGSLRGLSDSFIMSHTTLNDLDEMAFVFSNTLNAQHKEGLDLKGSKGIDLFISKGFEISQGMANLGTFSAELDILD
;
A
#
# COMPACT_ATOMS: atom_id res chain seq x y z
N ASN A 1 -18.02 16.78 12.56
CA ASN A 1 -18.23 15.47 13.20
C ASN A 1 -19.71 15.32 13.53
N ILE A 2 -20.41 14.37 12.89
CA ILE A 2 -21.87 14.13 13.02
C ILE A 2 -22.18 13.65 14.45
N ASN A 3 -21.39 12.75 15.01
CA ASN A 3 -21.55 12.28 16.39
C ASN A 3 -21.59 13.43 17.41
N LYS A 4 -20.69 14.42 17.28
CA LYS A 4 -20.69 15.60 18.16
C LYS A 4 -22.00 16.39 18.04
N ARG A 5 -22.55 16.51 16.85
CA ARG A 5 -23.84 17.20 16.63
C ARG A 5 -25.00 16.39 17.19
N LEU A 6 -25.00 15.06 17.03
CA LEU A 6 -26.00 14.17 17.65
C LEU A 6 -25.98 14.23 19.17
N LEU A 7 -24.80 14.26 19.79
CA LEU A 7 -24.67 14.41 21.25
C LEU A 7 -25.17 15.77 21.77
N ALA A 8 -25.07 16.82 20.96
CA ALA A 8 -25.50 18.17 21.33
C ALA A 8 -26.99 18.45 21.01
N ALA A 9 -27.60 17.66 20.12
CA ALA A 9 -28.97 17.87 19.70
C ALA A 9 -29.97 17.33 20.73
N SER A 10 -30.94 18.17 21.08
CA SER A 10 -32.06 17.80 21.95
C SER A 10 -33.36 17.89 21.12
N GLY A 11 -34.07 16.75 20.93
CA GLY A 11 -35.39 16.74 20.31
C GLY A 11 -35.46 16.27 18.84
N SER A 12 -36.56 16.58 18.16
CA SER A 12 -36.97 16.02 16.86
C SER A 12 -36.11 16.37 15.62
N SER A 13 -35.05 17.17 15.79
CA SER A 13 -34.14 17.57 14.69
C SER A 13 -33.10 16.50 14.32
N ASN A 14 -33.14 15.31 14.92
CA ASN A 14 -32.07 14.33 14.78
C ASN A 14 -32.16 13.50 13.52
N ASN A 15 -33.33 13.35 12.87
CA ASN A 15 -33.50 12.46 11.72
C ASN A 15 -32.55 12.83 10.57
N SER A 16 -32.43 14.08 10.22
CA SER A 16 -31.49 14.53 9.18
C SER A 16 -30.03 14.24 9.52
N LEU A 17 -29.65 14.31 10.82
CA LEU A 17 -28.32 13.94 11.25
C LEU A 17 -28.08 12.44 11.21
N LEU A 18 -29.10 11.64 11.52
CA LEU A 18 -29.06 10.18 11.41
C LEU A 18 -28.94 9.75 9.96
N ASP A 19 -29.76 10.33 9.06
CA ASP A 19 -29.66 10.07 7.63
C ASP A 19 -28.26 10.41 7.07
N ASN A 20 -27.73 11.59 7.43
CA ASN A 20 -26.39 12.00 7.02
C ASN A 20 -25.30 11.07 7.58
N ARG A 21 -25.46 10.56 8.80
CA ARG A 21 -24.54 9.56 9.38
C ARG A 21 -24.54 8.30 8.54
N ASP A 22 -25.72 7.80 8.20
CA ASP A 22 -25.87 6.53 7.48
C ASP A 22 -25.29 6.65 6.06
N VAL A 23 -25.50 7.79 5.38
CA VAL A 23 -24.88 8.07 4.07
C VAL A 23 -23.36 8.06 4.18
N VAL A 24 -22.76 8.72 5.18
CA VAL A 24 -21.30 8.74 5.36
C VAL A 24 -20.74 7.35 5.69
N ILE A 25 -21.46 6.57 6.50
CA ILE A 25 -21.05 5.19 6.81
C ILE A 25 -21.08 4.32 5.52
N ASP A 26 -22.11 4.48 4.68
CA ASP A 26 -22.21 3.79 3.40
C ASP A 26 -21.05 4.17 2.46
N GLU A 27 -20.71 5.45 2.37
CA GLU A 27 -19.56 5.91 1.59
C GLU A 27 -18.23 5.32 2.10
N ILE A 28 -18.02 5.30 3.41
CA ILE A 28 -16.82 4.68 3.99
C ILE A 28 -16.78 3.19 3.69
N SER A 29 -17.93 2.50 3.78
CA SER A 29 -18.04 1.07 3.53
C SER A 29 -17.69 0.65 2.09
N LYS A 30 -17.85 1.56 1.13
CA LYS A 30 -17.39 1.36 -0.26
C LYS A 30 -15.87 1.43 -0.39
N LEU A 31 -15.25 2.27 0.43
CA LEU A 31 -13.80 2.47 0.41
C LEU A 31 -13.05 1.38 1.17
N ILE A 32 -13.54 1.04 2.36
CA ILE A 32 -12.92 0.06 3.27
C ILE A 32 -14.01 -0.73 3.99
N GLU A 33 -13.71 -1.95 4.37
CA GLU A 33 -14.60 -2.72 5.21
C GLU A 33 -14.61 -2.19 6.65
N VAL A 34 -15.80 -1.88 7.15
CA VAL A 34 -15.99 -1.35 8.50
C VAL A 34 -17.12 -2.08 9.23
N THR A 35 -16.99 -2.15 10.54
CA THR A 35 -18.04 -2.58 11.45
C THR A 35 -18.52 -1.36 12.23
N THR A 36 -19.85 -1.18 12.31
CA THR A 36 -20.47 -0.03 12.95
C THR A 36 -21.36 -0.46 14.11
N GLU A 37 -21.18 0.17 15.26
CA GLU A 37 -22.06 0.05 16.42
C GLU A 37 -22.74 1.40 16.68
N LEU A 38 -24.05 1.36 16.93
CA LEU A 38 -24.83 2.54 17.27
C LEU A 38 -25.20 2.53 18.75
N ASP A 39 -25.07 3.67 19.41
CA ASP A 39 -25.53 3.83 20.78
C ASP A 39 -27.01 4.26 20.84
N THR A 40 -27.56 4.39 22.04
CA THR A 40 -28.96 4.79 22.27
C THR A 40 -29.28 6.21 21.82
N ARG A 41 -28.26 7.05 21.58
CA ARG A 41 -28.39 8.43 21.07
C ARG A 41 -28.18 8.48 19.56
N GLY A 42 -27.93 7.34 18.92
CA GLY A 42 -27.66 7.25 17.50
C GLY A 42 -26.24 7.63 17.10
N THR A 43 -25.30 7.81 18.06
CA THR A 43 -23.91 8.01 17.70
C THR A 43 -23.28 6.70 17.22
N ALA A 44 -22.39 6.80 16.23
CA ALA A 44 -21.76 5.63 15.66
C ALA A 44 -20.33 5.46 16.19
N THR A 45 -19.99 4.23 16.57
CA THR A 45 -18.60 3.77 16.69
C THR A 45 -18.28 2.98 15.44
N VAL A 46 -17.28 3.42 14.67
CA VAL A 46 -16.85 2.80 13.43
C VAL A 46 -15.48 2.18 13.64
N ARG A 47 -15.37 0.90 13.32
CA ARG A 47 -14.13 0.11 13.44
C ARG A 47 -13.74 -0.43 12.08
N LEU A 48 -12.45 -0.55 11.86
CA LEU A 48 -11.88 -1.13 10.64
C LEU A 48 -12.00 -2.66 10.67
N GLY A 49 -12.43 -3.25 9.55
CA GLY A 49 -12.55 -4.69 9.36
C GLY A 49 -13.89 -5.29 9.81
N LYS A 50 -14.00 -6.62 9.72
CA LYS A 50 -15.21 -7.39 10.03
C LYS A 50 -15.49 -7.57 11.52
N SER A 51 -14.50 -7.34 12.34
CA SER A 51 -14.55 -7.64 13.78
C SER A 51 -14.84 -6.40 14.61
N GLN A 52 -15.66 -6.57 15.64
CA GLN A 52 -15.86 -5.55 16.67
C GLN A 52 -14.60 -5.24 17.49
N ASN A 53 -13.55 -6.06 17.33
CA ASN A 53 -12.22 -5.82 17.93
C ASN A 53 -11.26 -5.08 17.01
N GLY A 54 -11.71 -4.66 15.81
CA GLY A 54 -10.89 -3.90 14.87
C GLY A 54 -10.49 -2.52 15.41
N PRO A 55 -9.46 -1.91 14.83
CA PRO A 55 -9.03 -0.55 15.22
C PRO A 55 -10.19 0.45 15.06
N ILE A 56 -10.33 1.32 16.05
CA ILE A 56 -11.37 2.36 16.02
C ILE A 56 -10.96 3.46 15.04
N LEU A 57 -11.85 3.75 14.08
CA LEU A 57 -11.73 4.89 13.18
C LEU A 57 -12.46 6.13 13.77
N VAL A 58 -13.66 5.90 14.27
CA VAL A 58 -14.48 6.94 14.89
C VAL A 58 -15.13 6.39 16.15
N ALA A 59 -15.06 7.12 17.25
CA ALA A 59 -15.83 6.84 18.46
C ALA A 59 -16.20 8.13 19.17
N ASN A 60 -17.46 8.30 19.55
CA ASN A 60 -17.97 9.52 20.20
C ASN A 60 -17.59 10.78 19.39
N THR A 61 -16.76 11.65 19.97
CA THR A 61 -16.27 12.88 19.36
C THR A 61 -14.86 12.75 18.76
N VAL A 62 -14.22 11.61 18.94
CA VAL A 62 -12.85 11.34 18.49
C VAL A 62 -12.85 10.65 17.14
N ASN A 63 -11.97 11.08 16.28
CA ASN A 63 -11.64 10.41 15.00
C ASN A 63 -10.15 10.11 14.96
N ASN A 64 -9.81 8.92 14.54
CA ASN A 64 -8.46 8.48 14.30
C ASN A 64 -8.14 8.56 12.80
N LEU A 65 -6.91 8.90 12.47
CA LEU A 65 -6.49 9.04 11.08
C LEU A 65 -5.89 7.72 10.57
N MET A 66 -6.25 7.35 9.35
CA MET A 66 -5.58 6.26 8.66
C MET A 66 -4.48 6.83 7.78
N SER A 67 -3.32 6.20 7.79
CA SER A 67 -2.19 6.52 6.93
C SER A 67 -1.76 5.29 6.14
N VAL A 68 -1.17 5.54 4.98
CA VAL A 68 -0.56 4.54 4.12
C VAL A 68 0.90 4.92 3.91
N SER A 69 1.76 3.93 3.92
CA SER A 69 3.16 4.05 3.56
C SER A 69 3.53 2.95 2.56
N GLU A 70 4.40 3.28 1.64
CA GLU A 70 4.98 2.32 0.70
C GLU A 70 6.29 1.80 1.27
N ASN A 71 6.52 0.51 1.13
CA ASN A 71 7.78 -0.14 1.50
C ASN A 71 8.05 -1.32 0.55
N LEU A 72 9.11 -1.22 -0.25
CA LEU A 72 9.58 -2.27 -1.16
C LEU A 72 8.46 -2.84 -2.06
N GLY A 73 7.67 -1.97 -2.67
CA GLY A 73 6.58 -2.38 -3.56
C GLY A 73 5.33 -2.91 -2.85
N SER A 74 5.25 -2.77 -1.54
CA SER A 74 4.08 -3.12 -0.73
C SER A 74 3.51 -1.89 -0.03
N LEU A 75 2.20 -1.87 0.18
CA LEU A 75 1.53 -0.81 0.94
C LEU A 75 1.26 -1.28 2.38
N ALA A 76 1.73 -0.51 3.34
CA ALA A 76 1.45 -0.72 4.75
C ALA A 76 0.47 0.34 5.26
N PHE A 77 -0.58 -0.13 5.95
CA PHE A 77 -1.60 0.72 6.54
C PHE A 77 -1.40 0.85 8.04
N SER A 78 -1.67 2.02 8.58
CA SER A 78 -1.61 2.26 10.01
C SER A 78 -2.67 3.27 10.48
N ILE A 79 -3.03 3.18 11.74
CA ILE A 79 -4.00 4.07 12.39
C ILE A 79 -3.25 4.94 13.40
N PHE A 80 -3.40 6.25 13.24
CA PHE A 80 -2.88 7.23 14.17
C PHE A 80 -3.93 7.56 15.23
N SER A 81 -3.65 7.18 16.47
CA SER A 81 -4.54 7.38 17.61
C SER A 81 -3.73 7.73 18.85
N GLY A 82 -4.16 8.75 19.60
CA GLY A 82 -3.50 9.14 20.85
C GLY A 82 -2.02 9.48 20.72
N GLY A 83 -1.59 10.05 19.58
CA GLY A 83 -0.18 10.40 19.33
C GLY A 83 0.69 9.22 18.86
N LYS A 84 0.11 8.03 18.68
CA LYS A 84 0.81 6.82 18.26
C LYS A 84 0.30 6.31 16.91
N ASN A 85 1.22 5.92 16.05
CA ASN A 85 0.92 5.23 14.79
C ASN A 85 1.00 3.72 15.01
N THR A 86 -0.11 3.01 14.76
CA THR A 86 -0.20 1.56 14.98
C THR A 86 -0.49 0.87 13.64
N PRO A 87 0.41 -0.01 13.16
CA PRO A 87 0.18 -0.77 11.94
C PRO A 87 -1.09 -1.63 12.04
N THR A 88 -1.77 -1.81 10.90
CA THR A 88 -2.96 -2.64 10.80
C THR A 88 -2.98 -3.46 9.53
N SER A 89 -3.41 -4.72 9.62
CA SER A 89 -3.67 -5.62 8.50
C SER A 89 -5.17 -5.73 8.18
N GLN A 90 -6.02 -4.92 8.82
CA GLN A 90 -7.48 -5.03 8.71
C GLN A 90 -8.08 -4.40 7.44
N VAL A 91 -7.26 -3.87 6.52
CA VAL A 91 -7.71 -3.43 5.19
C VAL A 91 -7.82 -4.65 4.28
N VAL A 92 -8.92 -5.39 4.42
CA VAL A 92 -9.12 -6.69 3.76
C VAL A 92 -10.09 -6.63 2.58
N ASN A 93 -10.94 -5.61 2.50
CA ASN A 93 -11.93 -5.40 1.45
C ASN A 93 -12.12 -3.91 1.13
N GLY A 94 -12.98 -3.64 0.13
CA GLY A 94 -13.27 -2.30 -0.37
C GLY A 94 -12.32 -1.85 -1.48
N SER A 95 -12.60 -0.68 -2.05
CA SER A 95 -11.79 -0.14 -3.17
C SER A 95 -10.33 0.11 -2.78
N LEU A 96 -10.07 0.45 -1.52
CA LEU A 96 -8.71 0.66 -1.03
C LEU A 96 -7.88 -0.64 -1.06
N ARG A 97 -8.48 -1.78 -0.74
CA ARG A 97 -7.81 -3.08 -0.88
C ARG A 97 -7.53 -3.40 -2.35
N GLY A 98 -8.51 -3.19 -3.24
CA GLY A 98 -8.32 -3.41 -4.67
C GLY A 98 -7.21 -2.54 -5.26
N LEU A 99 -7.11 -1.27 -4.86
CA LEU A 99 -6.01 -0.39 -5.27
C LEU A 99 -4.66 -0.86 -4.73
N SER A 100 -4.62 -1.33 -3.49
CA SER A 100 -3.41 -1.90 -2.90
C SER A 100 -2.93 -3.14 -3.65
N ASP A 101 -3.84 -4.06 -3.98
CA ASP A 101 -3.51 -5.26 -4.73
C ASP A 101 -3.04 -4.94 -6.16
N SER A 102 -3.69 -3.96 -6.81
CA SER A 102 -3.27 -3.47 -8.13
C SER A 102 -1.89 -2.83 -8.11
N PHE A 103 -1.57 -2.07 -7.05
CA PHE A 103 -0.24 -1.48 -6.86
C PHE A 103 0.83 -2.56 -6.74
N ILE A 104 0.61 -3.56 -5.87
CA ILE A 104 1.54 -4.69 -5.68
C ILE A 104 1.72 -5.46 -7.00
N MET A 105 0.62 -5.77 -7.69
CA MET A 105 0.68 -6.48 -8.96
C MET A 105 1.48 -5.71 -10.02
N SER A 106 1.26 -4.39 -10.13
CA SER A 106 2.01 -3.55 -11.06
C SER A 106 3.50 -3.54 -10.76
N HIS A 107 3.86 -3.45 -9.47
CA HIS A 107 5.26 -3.46 -9.05
C HIS A 107 5.92 -4.82 -9.32
N THR A 108 5.23 -5.93 -9.05
CA THR A 108 5.70 -7.28 -9.37
C THR A 108 5.92 -7.44 -10.88
N THR A 109 4.95 -6.99 -11.69
CA THR A 109 5.05 -7.08 -13.16
C THR A 109 6.25 -6.29 -13.70
N LEU A 110 6.54 -5.11 -13.15
CA LEU A 110 7.72 -4.34 -13.54
C LEU A 110 9.01 -5.08 -13.22
N ASN A 111 9.11 -5.67 -12.02
CA ASN A 111 10.27 -6.47 -11.64
C ASN A 111 10.46 -7.70 -12.55
N ASP A 112 9.37 -8.40 -12.88
CA ASP A 112 9.41 -9.56 -13.77
C ASP A 112 9.87 -9.16 -15.19
N LEU A 113 9.46 -7.98 -15.68
CA LEU A 113 9.90 -7.44 -16.98
C LEU A 113 11.39 -7.07 -16.96
N ASP A 114 11.86 -6.47 -15.87
CA ASP A 114 13.28 -6.13 -15.71
C ASP A 114 14.14 -7.40 -15.65
N GLU A 115 13.71 -8.43 -14.91
CA GLU A 115 14.39 -9.72 -14.87
C GLU A 115 14.42 -10.40 -16.25
N MET A 116 13.29 -10.38 -16.96
CA MET A 116 13.23 -10.94 -18.33
C MET A 116 14.17 -10.20 -19.28
N ALA A 117 14.22 -8.89 -19.24
CA ALA A 117 15.12 -8.07 -20.06
C ALA A 117 16.59 -8.36 -19.73
N PHE A 118 16.91 -8.52 -18.45
CA PHE A 118 18.26 -8.87 -17.98
C PHE A 118 18.68 -10.26 -18.48
N VAL A 119 17.86 -11.28 -18.28
CA VAL A 119 18.14 -12.65 -18.74
C VAL A 119 18.28 -12.71 -20.25
N PHE A 120 17.40 -12.04 -20.99
CA PHE A 120 17.45 -11.98 -22.45
C PHE A 120 18.74 -11.34 -22.95
N SER A 121 19.11 -10.18 -22.40
CA SER A 121 20.33 -9.47 -22.81
C SER A 121 21.59 -10.27 -22.52
N ASN A 122 21.67 -10.91 -21.36
CA ASN A 122 22.82 -11.74 -20.97
C ASN A 122 22.92 -13.00 -21.85
N THR A 123 21.79 -13.66 -22.12
CA THR A 123 21.77 -14.86 -22.97
C THR A 123 22.22 -14.53 -24.40
N LEU A 124 21.74 -13.41 -24.95
CA LEU A 124 22.16 -12.97 -26.30
C LEU A 124 23.62 -12.55 -26.32
N ASN A 125 24.12 -11.85 -25.31
CA ASN A 125 25.53 -11.51 -25.20
C ASN A 125 26.41 -12.76 -25.13
N ALA A 126 26.05 -13.74 -24.30
CA ALA A 126 26.77 -14.98 -24.19
C ALA A 126 26.84 -15.72 -25.54
N GLN A 127 25.69 -15.86 -26.24
CA GLN A 127 25.64 -16.53 -27.54
C GLN A 127 26.42 -15.77 -28.59
N HIS A 128 26.37 -14.43 -28.58
CA HIS A 128 27.10 -13.62 -29.55
C HIS A 128 28.62 -13.69 -29.39
N LYS A 129 29.10 -13.77 -28.11
CA LYS A 129 30.52 -13.94 -27.79
C LYS A 129 31.09 -15.28 -28.26
N GLU A 130 30.27 -16.30 -28.39
CA GLU A 130 30.70 -17.60 -28.93
C GLU A 130 30.85 -17.58 -30.47
N GLY A 131 30.22 -16.61 -31.12
CA GLY A 131 30.30 -16.42 -32.57
C GLY A 131 31.68 -15.90 -33.03
N LEU A 132 32.05 -16.21 -34.28
CA LEU A 132 33.24 -15.68 -34.93
C LEU A 132 32.85 -14.83 -36.14
N ASP A 133 33.53 -13.72 -36.34
CA ASP A 133 33.41 -12.93 -37.56
C ASP A 133 34.16 -13.61 -38.74
N LEU A 134 34.05 -13.01 -39.95
CA LEU A 134 34.74 -13.51 -41.13
C LEU A 134 36.28 -13.48 -41.04
N LYS A 135 36.83 -12.79 -40.04
CA LYS A 135 38.26 -12.70 -39.76
C LYS A 135 38.70 -13.60 -38.60
N GLY A 136 37.75 -14.34 -38.02
CA GLY A 136 37.97 -15.22 -36.86
C GLY A 136 37.99 -14.54 -35.51
N SER A 137 37.56 -13.28 -35.42
CA SER A 137 37.47 -12.55 -34.15
C SER A 137 36.17 -12.93 -33.41
N LYS A 138 36.24 -13.06 -32.08
CA LYS A 138 35.06 -13.32 -31.27
C LYS A 138 34.10 -12.13 -31.26
N GLY A 139 32.81 -12.41 -31.10
CA GLY A 139 31.76 -11.41 -30.88
C GLY A 139 31.95 -10.67 -29.57
N ILE A 140 31.39 -9.48 -29.50
CA ILE A 140 31.37 -8.60 -28.32
C ILE A 140 29.95 -8.52 -27.74
N ASP A 141 29.77 -7.93 -26.57
CA ASP A 141 28.44 -7.69 -26.02
C ASP A 141 27.60 -6.79 -26.96
N LEU A 142 26.39 -7.25 -27.29
CA LEU A 142 25.40 -6.47 -28.04
C LEU A 142 24.63 -5.51 -27.13
N PHE A 143 24.41 -5.92 -25.88
CA PHE A 143 23.69 -5.17 -24.88
C PHE A 143 24.61 -4.84 -23.71
N ILE A 144 24.57 -3.59 -23.26
CA ILE A 144 25.21 -3.18 -22.02
C ILE A 144 24.18 -3.50 -20.92
N SER A 145 24.35 -4.63 -20.24
CA SER A 145 23.58 -4.89 -19.03
C SER A 145 24.11 -3.99 -17.93
N LYS A 146 23.41 -2.88 -17.63
CA LYS A 146 23.62 -2.21 -16.36
C LYS A 146 23.20 -3.18 -15.27
N GLY A 147 24.12 -3.51 -14.35
CA GLY A 147 23.77 -4.28 -13.17
C GLY A 147 22.61 -3.62 -12.42
N PHE A 148 21.91 -4.39 -11.61
CA PHE A 148 20.83 -3.86 -10.76
C PHE A 148 21.37 -2.67 -9.97
N GLU A 149 20.86 -1.46 -10.25
CA GLU A 149 21.07 -0.35 -9.34
C GLU A 149 20.22 -0.63 -8.09
N ILE A 150 20.87 -1.08 -7.02
CA ILE A 150 20.24 -1.16 -5.71
C ILE A 150 20.11 0.29 -5.21
N SER A 151 18.97 0.92 -5.47
CA SER A 151 18.67 2.21 -4.88
C SER A 151 18.29 2.01 -3.41
N GLN A 152 18.95 2.76 -2.54
CA GLN A 152 18.61 2.80 -1.13
C GLN A 152 17.18 3.35 -0.98
N GLY A 153 16.27 2.57 -0.39
CA GLY A 153 14.92 3.03 -0.08
C GLY A 153 14.96 4.26 0.83
N MET A 154 14.08 5.24 0.57
CA MET A 154 14.03 6.52 1.31
C MET A 154 13.90 6.39 2.84
N ALA A 155 13.55 5.22 3.35
CA ALA A 155 13.42 4.94 4.79
C ALA A 155 14.60 4.18 5.39
N ASN A 156 15.63 3.85 4.60
CA ASN A 156 16.79 3.12 5.11
C ASN A 156 17.86 4.11 5.58
N LEU A 157 17.88 4.37 6.88
CA LEU A 157 18.90 5.19 7.55
C LEU A 157 20.20 4.42 7.85
N GLY A 158 20.31 3.16 7.43
CA GLY A 158 21.51 2.36 7.57
C GLY A 158 22.49 2.60 6.42
N THR A 159 23.79 2.72 6.73
CA THR A 159 24.85 2.65 5.74
C THR A 159 25.07 1.21 5.33
N PHE A 160 24.46 0.79 4.22
CA PHE A 160 24.79 -0.47 3.57
C PHE A 160 25.64 -0.14 2.34
N SER A 161 26.90 -0.50 2.35
CA SER A 161 27.75 -0.52 1.15
C SER A 161 27.94 -1.98 0.76
N ALA A 162 27.36 -2.39 -0.38
CA ALA A 162 27.73 -3.64 -1.02
C ALA A 162 28.76 -3.31 -2.10
N GLU A 163 30.00 -3.67 -1.87
CA GLU A 163 31.01 -3.73 -2.92
C GLU A 163 30.87 -5.09 -3.59
N LEU A 164 30.37 -5.11 -4.81
CA LEU A 164 30.36 -6.31 -5.62
C LEU A 164 31.71 -6.35 -6.39
N ASP A 165 32.69 -7.07 -5.85
CA ASP A 165 33.88 -7.42 -6.62
C ASP A 165 33.47 -8.45 -7.68
N ILE A 166 33.30 -7.99 -8.91
CA ILE A 166 33.23 -8.89 -10.06
C ILE A 166 34.69 -9.21 -10.38
N LEU A 167 35.12 -10.37 -9.89
CA LEU A 167 36.39 -10.95 -10.26
C LEU A 167 36.43 -11.19 -11.78
N ASP A 168 37.49 -10.73 -12.43
CA ASP A 168 37.87 -10.95 -13.84
C ASP A 168 37.86 -12.43 -14.24
#